data_44aa1bf35c33e3e92c6af0aa5176368b
#
_entry.id   44aa1bf35c33e3e92c6af0aa5176368b
#
_cell.length_a   1.000
_cell.length_b   1.000
_cell.length_c   1.000
_cell.angle_alpha   90.00
_cell.angle_beta   90.00
_cell.angle_gamma   90.00
#
_symmetry.space_group_name_H-M   'P 1'
#
loop_
_entity.id
_entity.type
_entity.pdbx_description
1 polymer ?
#
loop_
_entity_poly.entity_id
_entity_poly.type
_entity_poly.pdbx_seq_one_letter_code
_entity_poly.pdbx_strand_id
1 'polypeptide(L)' 'MTITPPQRQQSENATLPLGSTPLEAAIIKLLRQGLRDGEEMQRRLGAPISEFTIALTMLEINGVIRSLGANQWTLA' A
#
# COMPACT_ATOMS: atom_id res chain seq x y z
N MET A 1 17.80 -26.50 -12.60
CA MET A 1 17.69 -26.03 -12.57
C MET A 1 17.31 -25.34 -12.27
N THR A 2 17.26 -25.01 -12.13
CA THR A 2 16.94 -24.31 -11.85
C THR A 2 16.57 -23.61 -11.54
N ILE A 3 16.51 -23.22 -11.38
CA ILE A 3 16.13 -22.52 -11.04
C ILE A 3 15.62 -21.82 -10.68
N THR A 4 15.46 -21.50 -10.42
CA THR A 4 14.88 -20.76 -10.01
C THR A 4 14.75 -20.08 -9.59
N PRO A 5 14.68 -19.77 -9.32
CA PRO A 5 14.39 -18.99 -8.74
C PRO A 5 14.13 -18.31 -8.26
N PRO A 6 14.49 -17.82 -8.04
CA PRO A 6 14.09 -17.02 -7.30
C PRO A 6 13.23 -16.39 -7.24
N GLN A 7 12.93 -16.23 -7.46
CA GLN A 7 12.08 -15.73 -7.28
C GLN A 7 11.36 -15.92 -6.52
N ARG A 8 11.42 -16.37 -6.21
CA ARG A 8 10.74 -16.48 -5.39
C ARG A 8 10.96 -16.15 -4.44
N GLN A 9 11.61 -15.67 -4.15
CA GLN A 9 11.67 -15.22 -3.24
C GLN A 9 11.27 -14.37 -3.07
N GLN A 10 10.98 -13.99 -3.41
CA GLN A 10 10.34 -13.26 -3.19
C GLN A 10 9.32 -13.40 -2.90
N SER A 11 9.19 -13.94 -2.97
CA SER A 11 8.29 -14.18 -2.63
C SER A 11 8.04 -14.60 -1.76
N GLU A 12 8.60 -14.82 -1.47
CA GLU A 12 8.30 -15.13 -0.56
C GLU A 12 7.90 -14.55 0.17
N ASN A 13 8.01 -14.03 0.18
CA ASN A 13 7.58 -13.33 0.74
C ASN A 13 6.50 -13.00 0.72
N ALA A 14 6.34 -13.43 0.20
CA ALA A 14 5.11 -13.13 -0.05
C ALA A 14 4.20 -13.03 1.03
N THR A 15 4.39 -13.48 1.88
CA THR A 15 3.56 -13.37 2.99
C THR A 15 3.78 -12.15 3.75
N LEU A 16 4.29 -11.15 3.11
CA LEU A 16 4.47 -9.91 3.79
C LEU A 16 3.15 -9.39 4.28
N PRO A 17 3.08 -9.01 5.52
CA PRO A 17 1.83 -8.51 6.07
C PRO A 17 1.62 -7.07 5.65
N LEU A 18 1.41 -6.20 6.58
CA LEU A 18 1.16 -4.81 6.30
C LEU A 18 2.35 -4.17 5.63
N GLY A 19 2.09 -3.34 4.64
CA GLY A 19 3.16 -2.57 4.05
C GLY A 19 4.13 -3.39 3.26
N SER A 20 3.64 -4.29 2.41
CA SER A 20 4.49 -5.16 1.63
C SER A 20 5.41 -4.42 0.68
N THR A 21 5.15 -3.14 0.40
CA THR A 21 6.05 -2.30 -0.36
C THR A 21 6.33 -1.04 0.45
N PRO A 22 7.42 -0.32 0.13
CA PRO A 22 7.68 0.94 0.82
C PRO A 22 6.55 1.94 0.70
N LEU A 23 5.90 1.99 -0.45
CA LEU A 23 4.79 2.91 -0.65
C LEU A 23 3.61 2.53 0.23
N GLU A 24 3.27 1.25 0.30
CA GLU A 24 2.20 0.81 1.16
C GLU A 24 2.50 1.12 2.62
N ALA A 25 3.72 0.89 3.04
CA ALA A 25 4.11 1.19 4.41
C ALA A 25 3.98 2.68 4.71
N ALA A 26 4.35 3.53 3.75
CA ALA A 26 4.25 4.96 3.93
C ALA A 26 2.80 5.41 4.03
N ILE A 27 1.91 4.81 3.23
CA ILE A 27 0.49 5.12 3.31
C ILE A 27 -0.07 4.76 4.69
N ILE A 28 0.28 3.58 5.17
CA ILE A 28 -0.18 3.15 6.49
C ILE A 28 0.29 4.13 7.55
N LYS A 29 1.52 4.58 7.46
CA LYS A 29 2.07 5.51 8.43
C LYS A 29 1.28 6.82 8.44
N LEU A 30 0.94 7.35 7.26
CA LEU A 30 0.16 8.57 7.20
C LEU A 30 -1.23 8.39 7.78
N LEU A 31 -1.86 7.24 7.50
CA LEU A 31 -3.17 6.97 8.06
C LEU A 31 -3.12 6.86 9.58
N ARG A 32 -2.06 6.29 10.11
CA ARG A 32 -1.88 6.22 11.56
C ARG A 32 -1.74 7.60 12.19
N GLN A 33 -1.21 8.54 11.42
CA GLN A 33 -1.07 9.91 11.89
C GLN A 33 -2.38 10.69 11.81
N GLY A 34 -3.43 10.06 11.27
CA GLY A 34 -4.73 10.69 11.20
C GLY A 34 -5.05 11.31 9.85
N LEU A 35 -4.15 11.22 8.90
CA LEU A 35 -4.41 11.74 7.57
C LEU A 35 -5.41 10.82 6.87
N ARG A 36 -6.38 11.41 6.17
CA ARG A 36 -7.43 10.64 5.52
C ARG A 36 -7.53 10.92 4.03
N ASP A 37 -7.09 12.08 3.60
CA ASP A 37 -7.31 12.53 2.23
C ASP A 37 -6.30 11.89 1.30
N GLY A 38 -6.80 11.16 0.29
CA GLY A 38 -5.92 10.46 -0.65
C GLY A 38 -5.07 11.40 -1.47
N GLU A 39 -5.62 12.54 -1.85
CA GLU A 39 -4.86 13.50 -2.63
C GLU A 39 -3.70 14.07 -1.82
N GLU A 40 -3.96 14.38 -0.56
CA GLU A 40 -2.91 14.89 0.30
C GLU A 40 -1.83 13.85 0.55
N MET A 41 -2.24 12.60 0.75
CA MET A 41 -1.26 11.53 0.93
C MET A 41 -0.38 11.37 -0.30
N GLN A 42 -0.98 11.38 -1.49
CA GLN A 42 -0.22 11.24 -2.71
C GLN A 42 0.77 12.37 -2.86
N ARG A 43 0.34 13.59 -2.54
CA ARG A 43 1.21 14.76 -2.65
C ARG A 43 2.39 14.65 -1.68
N ARG A 44 2.14 14.24 -0.45
CA ARG A 44 3.20 14.13 0.53
C ARG A 44 4.20 13.04 0.17
N LEU A 45 3.73 11.96 -0.41
CA LEU A 45 4.60 10.85 -0.77
C LEU A 45 5.32 11.07 -2.09
N GLY A 46 4.81 11.98 -2.91
CA GLY A 46 5.42 12.23 -4.21
C GLY A 46 5.32 11.05 -5.15
N ALA A 47 4.37 10.17 -4.94
CA ALA A 47 4.25 8.97 -5.76
C ALA A 47 3.47 9.27 -7.04
N PRO A 48 3.82 8.60 -8.15
CA PRO A 48 2.99 8.68 -9.35
C PRO A 48 1.60 8.17 -9.03
N ILE A 49 0.59 8.80 -9.64
CA ILE A 49 -0.79 8.46 -9.32
C ILE A 49 -1.10 6.99 -9.58
N SER A 50 -0.53 6.43 -10.64
CA SER A 50 -0.81 5.02 -10.94
C SER A 50 -0.27 4.10 -9.86
N GLU A 51 0.94 4.35 -9.38
CA GLU A 51 1.52 3.53 -8.33
C GLU A 51 0.78 3.72 -7.01
N PHE A 52 0.39 4.95 -6.72
CA PHE A 52 -0.34 5.25 -5.52
C PHE A 52 -1.70 4.54 -5.51
N THR A 53 -2.40 4.57 -6.65
CA THR A 53 -3.69 3.91 -6.76
C THR A 53 -3.57 2.41 -6.59
N ILE A 54 -2.53 1.82 -7.18
CA ILE A 54 -2.30 0.39 -7.03
C ILE A 54 -2.04 0.05 -5.56
N ALA A 55 -1.24 0.85 -4.89
CA ALA A 55 -0.95 0.60 -3.48
C ALA A 55 -2.21 0.68 -2.62
N LEU A 56 -3.06 1.69 -2.86
CA LEU A 56 -4.32 1.78 -2.13
C LEU A 56 -5.19 0.56 -2.39
N THR A 57 -5.27 0.14 -3.65
CA THR A 57 -6.10 -1.00 -4.02
C THR A 57 -5.62 -2.26 -3.30
N MET A 58 -4.31 -2.49 -3.29
CA MET A 58 -3.77 -3.67 -2.63
C MET A 58 -4.01 -3.64 -1.13
N LEU A 59 -3.86 -2.49 -0.51
CA LEU A 59 -4.12 -2.37 0.91
C LEU A 59 -5.60 -2.62 1.22
N GLU A 60 -6.48 -2.15 0.35
CA GLU A 60 -7.90 -2.36 0.55
C GLU A 60 -8.27 -3.83 0.37
N ILE A 61 -7.74 -4.47 -0.67
CA ILE A 61 -8.00 -5.88 -0.91
C ILE A 61 -7.54 -6.73 0.27
N ASN A 62 -6.42 -6.37 0.86
CA ASN A 62 -5.87 -7.10 1.99
C ASN A 62 -6.54 -6.75 3.31
N GLY A 63 -7.51 -5.86 3.29
CA GLY A 63 -8.25 -5.52 4.50
C GLY A 63 -7.52 -4.62 5.46
N VAL A 64 -6.46 -3.97 5.01
CA VAL A 64 -5.67 -3.08 5.85
C VAL A 64 -6.30 -1.70 5.97
N ILE A 65 -6.90 -1.23 4.87
CA ILE A 65 -7.57 0.06 4.84
C ILE A 65 -8.95 -0.10 4.24
N ARG A 66 -9.77 0.92 4.40
CA ARG A 66 -11.06 0.95 3.73
C ARG A 66 -11.37 2.37 3.28
N SER A 67 -12.18 2.46 2.25
CA SER A 67 -12.59 3.72 1.68
C SER A 67 -13.71 4.33 2.51
N LEU A 68 -13.64 5.63 2.71
CA LEU A 68 -14.70 6.39 3.34
C LEU A 68 -15.54 7.15 2.31
N GLY A 69 -15.20 7.00 1.02
CA GLY A 69 -15.81 7.79 -0.02
C GLY A 69 -15.07 9.09 -0.22
N ALA A 70 -15.34 9.78 -1.33
CA ALA A 70 -14.75 11.07 -1.63
C ALA A 70 -13.23 11.08 -1.53
N ASN A 71 -12.61 9.98 -1.96
CA ASN A 71 -11.15 9.84 -1.94
C ASN A 71 -10.57 9.94 -0.53
N GLN A 72 -11.30 9.45 0.45
CA GLN A 72 -10.81 9.42 1.83
C GLN A 72 -10.69 7.99 2.30
N TRP A 73 -9.71 7.75 3.15
CA TRP A 73 -9.33 6.41 3.55
C TRP A 73 -9.06 6.35 5.04
N THR A 74 -9.20 5.18 5.62
CA THR A 74 -8.87 4.96 7.01
C THR A 74 -8.35 3.55 7.17
N LEU A 75 -7.67 3.31 8.28
CA LEU A 75 -7.29 1.95 8.62
C LEU A 75 -8.55 1.16 8.97
N ALA A 76 -8.57 -0.07 8.47
CA ALA A 76 -9.72 -0.93 8.69
C ALA A 76 -9.76 -1.46 10.12
#